data_13927e3795d201b3fc20b09812cd5e69
#
_entry.id   13927e3795d201b3fc20b09812cd5e69
#
_cell.length_a   1.000
_cell.length_b   1.000
_cell.length_c   1.000
_cell.angle_alpha   90.00
_cell.angle_beta   90.00
_cell.angle_gamma   90.00
#
_symmetry.space_group_name_H-M   'P 1'
#
loop_
_entity.id
_entity.type
_entity.pdbx_description
1 polymer ?
#
loop_
_entity_poly.entity_id
_entity_poly.type
_entity_poly.pdbx_seq_one_letter_code
_entity_poly.pdbx_strand_id
1 'polypeptide(L)'
;MAEPRAISQIFDSHLRELRVRRAAKRMEQNGVSFIIKRCLEDAVDRILDVNRRFETVYLVADFDLRAEFLSKLPQNKHPQNLYFSNQINQLSEPADLILCLLTLHNQDNPPDDIAHMSSCLKEDGLFIAALFGGDTLTELRQSLYKTDDEVLGGTTPRVFPMITHSQAAPLLTRASLNLPVVDMDRFMVKYSQLEKLISDLRDIGATNILLNRSSKNLTRKYYDRLNSHYQDMFSENKKLSASFEILWLTGWAPHHSQQKPLKPGSAKMRLADALNPKRKS
;
A
#
# COMPACT_ATOMS: atom_id res chain seq x y z
N MET A 1 -9.33 30.08 14.91
CA MET A 1 -9.39 28.61 14.74
C MET A 1 -10.02 28.37 13.36
N ALA A 2 -9.28 27.82 12.41
CA ALA A 2 -9.87 27.47 11.11
C ALA A 2 -10.82 26.28 11.31
N GLU A 3 -12.03 26.36 10.78
CA GLU A 3 -12.96 25.24 10.75
C GLU A 3 -12.29 24.02 10.10
N PRO A 4 -12.48 22.79 10.64
CA PRO A 4 -11.96 21.61 10.00
C PRO A 4 -12.58 21.53 8.61
N ARG A 5 -11.74 21.58 7.56
CA ARG A 5 -12.21 21.34 6.19
C ARG A 5 -12.87 19.98 6.14
N ALA A 6 -14.15 19.95 5.78
CA ALA A 6 -14.86 18.71 5.54
C ALA A 6 -14.07 17.87 4.54
N ILE A 7 -13.70 16.66 4.94
CA ILE A 7 -12.96 15.73 4.08
C ILE A 7 -13.93 15.33 2.96
N SER A 8 -13.54 15.61 1.72
CA SER A 8 -14.34 15.20 0.56
C SER A 8 -14.26 13.69 0.44
N GLN A 9 -15.37 13.00 0.60
CA GLN A 9 -15.45 11.57 0.32
C GLN A 9 -15.19 11.32 -1.16
N ILE A 10 -14.27 10.42 -1.44
CA ILE A 10 -13.88 10.01 -2.79
C ILE A 10 -14.42 8.60 -3.07
N PHE A 11 -14.50 7.78 -2.03
CA PHE A 11 -14.81 6.36 -2.13
C PHE A 11 -16.21 6.04 -1.61
N ASP A 12 -16.87 5.08 -2.27
CA ASP A 12 -18.13 4.47 -1.86
C ASP A 12 -17.82 3.33 -0.88
N SER A 13 -17.93 3.61 0.41
CA SER A 13 -17.62 2.67 1.49
C SER A 13 -18.47 1.39 1.43
N HIS A 14 -19.77 1.51 1.09
CA HIS A 14 -20.64 0.36 0.95
C HIS A 14 -20.20 -0.53 -0.23
N LEU A 15 -19.89 0.07 -1.37
CA LEU A 15 -19.40 -0.67 -2.52
C LEU A 15 -18.03 -1.32 -2.22
N ARG A 16 -17.13 -0.61 -1.50
CA ARG A 16 -15.86 -1.19 -1.03
C ARG A 16 -16.11 -2.47 -0.23
N GLU A 17 -16.97 -2.42 0.74
CA GLU A 17 -17.31 -3.60 1.57
C GLU A 17 -17.82 -4.77 0.72
N LEU A 18 -18.70 -4.51 -0.24
CA LEU A 18 -19.19 -5.53 -1.18
C LEU A 18 -18.05 -6.12 -2.04
N ARG A 19 -17.08 -5.29 -2.49
CA ARG A 19 -15.94 -5.76 -3.26
C ARG A 19 -15.01 -6.63 -2.43
N VAL A 20 -14.69 -6.20 -1.21
CA VAL A 20 -13.89 -6.97 -0.26
C VAL A 20 -14.56 -8.32 0.07
N ARG A 21 -15.85 -8.35 0.36
CA ARG A 21 -16.59 -9.61 0.61
C ARG A 21 -16.54 -10.57 -0.59
N ARG A 22 -16.63 -10.05 -1.82
CA ARG A 22 -16.51 -10.87 -3.03
C ARG A 22 -15.09 -11.40 -3.21
N ALA A 23 -14.09 -10.57 -2.95
CA ALA A 23 -12.70 -10.97 -3.01
C ALA A 23 -12.36 -12.02 -1.95
N ALA A 24 -12.90 -11.89 -0.72
CA ALA A 24 -12.74 -12.91 0.32
C ALA A 24 -13.26 -14.28 -0.11
N LYS A 25 -14.47 -14.35 -0.72
CA LYS A 25 -15.00 -15.60 -1.28
C LYS A 25 -14.11 -16.20 -2.38
N ARG A 26 -13.50 -15.34 -3.20
CA ARG A 26 -12.58 -15.78 -4.25
C ARG A 26 -11.27 -16.30 -3.64
N MET A 27 -10.80 -15.67 -2.57
CA MET A 27 -9.61 -16.12 -1.83
C MET A 27 -9.84 -17.50 -1.18
N GLU A 28 -11.02 -17.77 -0.64
CA GLU A 28 -11.40 -19.10 -0.13
C GLU A 28 -11.33 -20.20 -1.21
N GLN A 29 -11.67 -19.86 -2.45
CA GLN A 29 -11.68 -20.79 -3.57
C GLN A 29 -10.32 -20.96 -4.26
N ASN A 30 -9.58 -19.87 -4.42
CA ASN A 30 -8.38 -19.79 -5.26
C ASN A 30 -7.08 -19.61 -4.45
N GLY A 31 -7.18 -19.45 -3.13
CA GLY A 31 -6.09 -19.06 -2.25
C GLY A 31 -5.77 -17.55 -2.33
N VAL A 32 -4.82 -17.14 -1.52
CA VAL A 32 -4.38 -15.73 -1.43
C VAL A 32 -3.77 -15.27 -2.76
N SER A 33 -4.19 -14.10 -3.25
CA SER A 33 -3.66 -13.49 -4.47
C SER A 33 -2.14 -13.32 -4.40
N PHE A 34 -1.46 -13.48 -5.54
CA PHE A 34 0.00 -13.33 -5.64
C PHE A 34 0.46 -11.91 -5.27
N ILE A 35 -0.35 -10.88 -5.52
CA ILE A 35 -0.04 -9.49 -5.14
C ILE A 35 0.02 -9.36 -3.61
N ILE A 36 -0.98 -9.92 -2.91
CA ILE A 36 -1.01 -9.94 -1.44
C ILE A 36 0.15 -10.75 -0.89
N LYS A 37 0.40 -11.96 -1.47
CA LYS A 37 1.52 -12.82 -1.04
C LYS A 37 2.86 -12.10 -1.16
N ARG A 38 3.12 -11.43 -2.31
CA ARG A 38 4.33 -10.64 -2.52
C ARG A 38 4.47 -9.56 -1.45
N CYS A 39 3.43 -8.73 -1.25
CA CYS A 39 3.48 -7.69 -0.23
C CYS A 39 3.68 -8.26 1.18
N LEU A 40 3.11 -9.42 1.48
CA LEU A 40 3.27 -10.05 2.78
C LEU A 40 4.71 -10.61 2.96
N GLU A 41 5.31 -11.18 1.92
CA GLU A 41 6.71 -11.62 1.91
C GLU A 41 7.66 -10.44 2.15
N ASP A 42 7.51 -9.37 1.37
CA ASP A 42 8.32 -8.16 1.52
C ASP A 42 8.14 -7.51 2.92
N ALA A 43 6.92 -7.57 3.49
CA ALA A 43 6.67 -7.10 4.86
C ALA A 43 7.41 -7.94 5.90
N VAL A 44 7.39 -9.26 5.75
CA VAL A 44 8.10 -10.19 6.65
C VAL A 44 9.60 -9.97 6.58
N ASP A 45 10.17 -9.80 5.38
CA ASP A 45 11.60 -9.52 5.21
C ASP A 45 11.98 -8.23 5.94
N ARG A 46 11.20 -7.13 5.80
CA ARG A 46 11.41 -5.88 6.55
C ARG A 46 11.32 -6.06 8.07
N ILE A 47 10.44 -6.92 8.55
CA ILE A 47 10.31 -7.24 9.97
C ILE A 47 11.53 -8.04 10.46
N LEU A 48 12.04 -8.96 9.64
CA LEU A 48 13.20 -9.80 9.98
C LEU A 48 14.52 -9.01 10.00
N ASP A 49 14.63 -7.95 9.18
CA ASP A 49 15.77 -7.02 9.19
C ASP A 49 15.88 -6.25 10.52
N VAL A 50 14.78 -6.16 11.27
CA VAL A 50 14.80 -5.56 12.61
C VAL A 50 15.25 -6.57 13.63
N ASN A 51 16.38 -6.31 14.31
CA ASN A 51 16.89 -7.16 15.38
C ASN A 51 16.06 -7.03 16.67
N ARG A 52 14.74 -7.30 16.56
CA ARG A 52 13.78 -7.22 17.65
C ARG A 52 12.73 -8.31 17.52
N ARG A 53 12.16 -8.74 18.64
CA ARG A 53 10.94 -9.54 18.70
C ARG A 53 9.76 -8.61 19.00
N PHE A 54 8.70 -8.74 18.24
CA PHE A 54 7.43 -8.03 18.45
C PHE A 54 6.46 -8.98 19.17
N GLU A 55 6.01 -8.62 20.37
CA GLU A 55 5.14 -9.48 21.17
C GLU A 55 3.67 -9.29 20.83
N THR A 56 3.26 -8.05 20.57
CA THR A 56 1.89 -7.69 20.19
C THR A 56 1.90 -7.08 18.80
N VAL A 57 1.26 -7.75 17.85
CA VAL A 57 1.22 -7.36 16.43
C VAL A 57 -0.21 -7.17 15.98
N TYR A 58 -0.50 -6.04 15.34
CA TYR A 58 -1.71 -5.84 14.56
C TYR A 58 -1.43 -6.01 13.08
N LEU A 59 -2.21 -6.86 12.45
CA LEU A 59 -2.30 -6.99 11.00
C LEU A 59 -3.57 -6.29 10.53
N VAL A 60 -3.40 -5.14 9.88
CA VAL A 60 -4.50 -4.34 9.32
C VAL A 60 -4.57 -4.59 7.82
N ALA A 61 -5.61 -5.24 7.37
CA ALA A 61 -5.79 -5.61 5.96
C ALA A 61 -7.27 -5.85 5.65
N ASP A 62 -7.65 -5.90 4.38
CA ASP A 62 -9.01 -6.23 3.97
C ASP A 62 -9.37 -7.71 4.21
N PHE A 63 -8.37 -8.58 4.42
CA PHE A 63 -8.51 -10.02 4.61
C PHE A 63 -7.72 -10.49 5.84
N ASP A 64 -8.19 -11.53 6.51
CA ASP A 64 -7.42 -12.16 7.59
C ASP A 64 -6.25 -12.97 7.00
N LEU A 65 -5.06 -12.42 7.14
CA LEU A 65 -3.81 -12.98 6.64
C LEU A 65 -2.92 -13.54 7.77
N ARG A 66 -3.47 -13.74 8.98
CA ARG A 66 -2.67 -14.18 10.14
C ARG A 66 -1.98 -15.52 9.91
N ALA A 67 -2.67 -16.47 9.30
CA ALA A 67 -2.11 -17.79 9.03
C ALA A 67 -0.93 -17.71 8.03
N GLU A 68 -1.09 -16.96 6.96
CA GLU A 68 -0.05 -16.70 5.96
C GLU A 68 1.13 -15.96 6.56
N PHE A 69 0.87 -14.94 7.38
CA PHE A 69 1.89 -14.18 8.07
C PHE A 69 2.75 -15.06 8.97
N LEU A 70 2.11 -15.86 9.84
CA LEU A 70 2.81 -16.78 10.73
C LEU A 70 3.59 -17.85 9.96
N SER A 71 3.06 -18.34 8.84
CA SER A 71 3.73 -19.36 8.02
C SER A 71 5.07 -18.88 7.42
N LYS A 72 5.25 -17.56 7.29
CA LYS A 72 6.46 -16.94 6.72
C LYS A 72 7.45 -16.48 7.77
N LEU A 73 7.03 -16.34 9.02
CA LEU A 73 7.90 -15.98 10.14
C LEU A 73 8.56 -17.22 10.74
N PRO A 74 9.86 -17.16 11.11
CA PRO A 74 10.47 -18.16 11.95
C PRO A 74 9.74 -18.29 13.31
N GLN A 75 9.61 -19.50 13.84
CA GLN A 75 8.86 -19.74 15.09
C GLN A 75 9.33 -18.89 16.28
N ASN A 76 10.63 -18.66 16.41
CA ASN A 76 11.21 -17.82 17.44
C ASN A 76 10.86 -16.32 17.32
N LYS A 77 10.32 -15.90 16.18
CA LYS A 77 9.84 -14.53 15.92
C LYS A 77 8.32 -14.42 15.96
N HIS A 78 7.59 -15.53 16.19
CA HIS A 78 6.13 -15.48 16.31
C HIS A 78 5.73 -14.55 17.47
N PRO A 79 4.77 -13.65 17.27
CA PRO A 79 4.24 -12.80 18.33
C PRO A 79 3.47 -13.63 19.36
N GLN A 80 3.38 -13.13 20.60
CA GLN A 80 2.50 -13.71 21.62
C GLN A 80 1.03 -13.40 21.31
N ASN A 81 0.76 -12.18 20.87
CA ASN A 81 -0.57 -11.70 20.50
C ASN A 81 -0.56 -11.23 19.06
N LEU A 82 -1.35 -11.87 18.21
CA LEU A 82 -1.54 -11.48 16.81
C LEU A 82 -3.01 -11.13 16.56
N TYR A 83 -3.27 -9.86 16.45
CA TYR A 83 -4.60 -9.32 16.16
C TYR A 83 -4.75 -9.05 14.67
N PHE A 84 -5.98 -9.18 14.19
CA PHE A 84 -6.38 -8.79 12.84
C PHE A 84 -7.49 -7.75 12.93
N SER A 85 -7.43 -6.75 12.07
CA SER A 85 -8.53 -5.82 11.87
C SER A 85 -8.64 -5.43 10.38
N ASN A 86 -9.86 -5.40 9.88
CA ASN A 86 -10.18 -4.83 8.57
C ASN A 86 -10.69 -3.38 8.69
N GLN A 87 -10.69 -2.82 9.90
CA GLN A 87 -11.08 -1.45 10.19
C GLN A 87 -10.00 -0.78 11.04
N ILE A 88 -9.44 0.30 10.54
CA ILE A 88 -8.33 1.01 11.18
C ILE A 88 -8.73 1.56 12.55
N ASN A 89 -9.96 2.04 12.69
CA ASN A 89 -10.51 2.64 13.92
C ASN A 89 -10.86 1.63 15.03
N GLN A 90 -10.66 0.34 14.82
CA GLN A 90 -10.96 -0.71 15.81
C GLN A 90 -9.72 -1.27 16.51
N LEU A 91 -8.55 -0.64 16.36
CA LEU A 91 -7.37 -1.01 17.13
C LEU A 91 -7.55 -0.53 18.58
N SER A 92 -7.51 -1.48 19.53
CA SER A 92 -7.83 -1.21 20.94
C SER A 92 -6.65 -1.40 21.89
N GLU A 93 -5.72 -2.29 21.55
CA GLU A 93 -4.58 -2.63 22.41
C GLU A 93 -3.29 -1.99 21.90
N PRO A 94 -2.42 -1.49 22.80
CA PRO A 94 -1.11 -0.98 22.37
C PRO A 94 -0.25 -2.08 21.73
N ALA A 95 0.29 -1.80 20.55
CA ALA A 95 1.05 -2.78 19.77
C ALA A 95 2.55 -2.46 19.69
N ASP A 96 3.37 -3.50 19.60
CA ASP A 96 4.80 -3.38 19.28
C ASP A 96 5.02 -3.19 17.77
N LEU A 97 4.11 -3.73 16.96
CA LEU A 97 4.13 -3.63 15.50
C LEU A 97 2.71 -3.47 14.97
N ILE A 98 2.51 -2.49 14.10
CA ILE A 98 1.32 -2.40 13.25
C ILE A 98 1.76 -2.56 11.80
N LEU A 99 1.25 -3.61 11.15
CA LEU A 99 1.46 -3.90 9.74
C LEU A 99 0.16 -3.65 8.99
N CYS A 100 0.10 -2.59 8.16
CA CYS A 100 -1.05 -2.24 7.34
C CYS A 100 -0.80 -2.60 5.87
N LEU A 101 -1.54 -3.57 5.34
CA LEU A 101 -1.32 -4.10 3.99
C LEU A 101 -2.45 -3.74 3.03
N LEU A 102 -2.12 -2.97 2.01
CA LEU A 102 -2.96 -2.66 0.84
C LEU A 102 -4.37 -2.13 1.21
N THR A 103 -4.46 -1.34 2.29
CA THR A 103 -5.73 -0.77 2.78
C THR A 103 -5.78 0.75 2.64
N LEU A 104 -4.65 1.45 2.88
CA LEU A 104 -4.62 2.93 2.95
C LEU A 104 -4.94 3.63 1.63
N HIS A 105 -4.64 3.03 0.48
CA HIS A 105 -4.86 3.66 -0.84
C HIS A 105 -6.33 3.78 -1.24
N ASN A 106 -7.25 3.17 -0.50
CA ASN A 106 -8.69 3.22 -0.72
C ASN A 106 -9.45 3.82 0.48
N GLN A 107 -8.77 4.60 1.32
CA GLN A 107 -9.34 5.38 2.42
C GLN A 107 -9.48 6.84 2.01
N ASP A 108 -10.52 7.51 2.53
CA ASP A 108 -10.76 8.94 2.25
C ASP A 108 -9.80 9.85 3.00
N ASN A 109 -9.24 9.39 4.12
CA ASN A 109 -8.35 10.18 4.97
C ASN A 109 -7.12 9.42 5.47
N PRO A 110 -6.22 8.99 4.59
CA PRO A 110 -5.00 8.28 4.99
C PRO A 110 -4.14 9.00 6.05
N PRO A 111 -4.04 10.35 6.09
CA PRO A 111 -3.29 11.04 7.14
C PRO A 111 -3.81 10.76 8.55
N ASP A 112 -5.12 10.82 8.76
CA ASP A 112 -5.72 10.60 10.07
C ASP A 112 -5.71 9.10 10.43
N ASP A 113 -5.86 8.22 9.43
CA ASP A 113 -5.74 6.77 9.60
C ASP A 113 -4.33 6.37 10.08
N ILE A 114 -3.27 6.94 9.48
CA ILE A 114 -1.89 6.69 9.91
C ILE A 114 -1.67 7.28 11.32
N ALA A 115 -2.18 8.48 11.60
CA ALA A 115 -2.07 9.10 12.92
C ALA A 115 -2.76 8.25 14.00
N HIS A 116 -3.94 7.70 13.70
CA HIS A 116 -4.64 6.80 14.60
C HIS A 116 -3.82 5.51 14.86
N MET A 117 -3.34 4.85 13.82
CA MET A 117 -2.49 3.66 13.97
C MET A 117 -1.20 3.98 14.75
N SER A 118 -0.58 5.14 14.49
CA SER A 118 0.59 5.61 15.26
C SER A 118 0.28 5.75 16.75
N SER A 119 -0.90 6.27 17.10
CA SER A 119 -1.32 6.43 18.51
C SER A 119 -1.59 5.11 19.24
N CYS A 120 -1.83 4.04 18.50
CA CYS A 120 -2.00 2.68 19.02
C CYS A 120 -0.66 1.92 19.17
N LEU A 121 0.47 2.52 18.81
CA LEU A 121 1.78 1.91 19.05
C LEU A 121 2.25 2.17 20.47
N LYS A 122 2.92 1.19 21.05
CA LYS A 122 3.75 1.39 22.25
C LYS A 122 4.93 2.30 21.92
N GLU A 123 5.54 2.89 22.94
CA GLU A 123 6.81 3.59 22.77
C GLU A 123 7.83 2.69 22.06
N ASP A 124 8.55 3.24 21.09
CA ASP A 124 9.47 2.50 20.21
C ASP A 124 8.79 1.35 19.43
N GLY A 125 7.48 1.40 19.24
CA GLY A 125 6.74 0.49 18.37
C GLY A 125 6.97 0.81 16.90
N LEU A 126 6.90 -0.21 16.05
CA LEU A 126 7.14 -0.12 14.61
C LEU A 126 5.83 -0.03 13.84
N PHE A 127 5.76 0.94 12.93
CA PHE A 127 4.73 1.05 11.91
C PHE A 127 5.29 0.65 10.56
N ILE A 128 4.61 -0.27 9.87
CA ILE A 128 4.88 -0.63 8.46
C ILE A 128 3.57 -0.59 7.70
N ALA A 129 3.54 0.10 6.56
CA ALA A 129 2.39 0.06 5.67
C ALA A 129 2.82 -0.14 4.21
N ALA A 130 2.05 -0.95 3.49
CA ALA A 130 2.13 -1.11 2.04
C ALA A 130 0.88 -0.56 1.39
N LEU A 131 1.02 0.27 0.36
CA LEU A 131 -0.09 0.79 -0.42
C LEU A 131 0.29 0.95 -1.88
N PHE A 132 -0.70 0.95 -2.77
CA PHE A 132 -0.44 1.20 -4.18
C PHE A 132 -0.01 2.65 -4.40
N GLY A 133 1.06 2.84 -5.17
CA GLY A 133 1.59 4.13 -5.57
C GLY A 133 1.09 4.60 -6.94
N GLY A 134 1.42 5.86 -7.28
CA GLY A 134 0.85 6.62 -8.40
C GLY A 134 0.99 5.98 -9.77
N ASP A 135 2.04 5.19 -9.99
CA ASP A 135 2.29 4.54 -11.27
C ASP A 135 1.58 3.18 -11.42
N THR A 136 0.86 2.72 -10.39
CA THR A 136 0.08 1.47 -10.47
C THR A 136 -0.98 1.56 -11.55
N LEU A 137 -1.05 0.53 -12.41
CA LEU A 137 -2.01 0.37 -13.50
C LEU A 137 -2.01 1.53 -14.52
N THR A 138 -0.85 2.16 -14.74
CA THR A 138 -0.72 3.25 -15.72
C THR A 138 -1.17 2.82 -17.11
N GLU A 139 -0.85 1.60 -17.52
CA GLU A 139 -1.24 1.05 -18.84
C GLU A 139 -2.75 0.88 -18.94
N LEU A 140 -3.39 0.34 -17.91
CA LEU A 140 -4.85 0.21 -17.86
C LEU A 140 -5.53 1.59 -17.85
N ARG A 141 -5.00 2.53 -17.07
CA ARG A 141 -5.54 3.90 -16.97
C ARG A 141 -5.52 4.61 -18.31
N GLN A 142 -4.40 4.56 -19.05
CA GLN A 142 -4.26 5.19 -20.35
C GLN A 142 -5.17 4.54 -21.40
N SER A 143 -5.25 3.20 -21.39
CA SER A 143 -6.15 2.47 -22.30
C SER A 143 -7.61 2.78 -22.04
N LEU A 144 -8.02 2.92 -20.77
CA LEU A 144 -9.36 3.33 -20.36
C LEU A 144 -9.67 4.75 -20.80
N TYR A 145 -8.75 5.71 -20.63
CA TYR A 145 -8.96 7.10 -21.08
C TYR A 145 -9.17 7.18 -22.59
N LYS A 146 -8.34 6.49 -23.37
CA LYS A 146 -8.47 6.44 -24.81
C LYS A 146 -9.80 5.82 -25.27
N THR A 147 -10.23 4.76 -24.57
CA THR A 147 -11.48 4.07 -24.88
C THR A 147 -12.70 4.92 -24.48
N ASP A 148 -12.66 5.57 -23.33
CA ASP A 148 -13.72 6.46 -22.86
C ASP A 148 -13.92 7.63 -23.83
N ASP A 149 -12.83 8.28 -24.26
CA ASP A 149 -12.87 9.39 -25.21
C ASP A 149 -13.52 8.96 -26.53
N GLU A 150 -13.07 7.84 -27.10
CA GLU A 150 -13.58 7.35 -28.39
C GLU A 150 -15.03 6.85 -28.34
N VAL A 151 -15.39 6.09 -27.28
CA VAL A 151 -16.67 5.38 -27.22
C VAL A 151 -17.75 6.16 -26.51
N LEU A 152 -17.37 7.00 -25.54
CA LEU A 152 -18.31 7.73 -24.67
C LEU A 152 -18.29 9.24 -24.92
N GLY A 153 -17.33 9.76 -25.69
CA GLY A 153 -17.15 11.17 -25.95
C GLY A 153 -16.66 11.98 -24.76
N GLY A 154 -16.01 11.33 -23.79
CA GLY A 154 -15.42 11.96 -22.60
C GLY A 154 -14.94 10.95 -21.59
N THR A 155 -13.99 11.33 -20.75
CA THR A 155 -13.32 10.45 -19.79
C THR A 155 -14.01 10.42 -18.44
N THR A 156 -14.03 9.26 -17.81
CA THR A 156 -14.50 9.07 -16.42
C THR A 156 -13.40 8.43 -15.57
N PRO A 157 -13.31 8.77 -14.27
CA PRO A 157 -12.33 8.14 -13.40
C PRO A 157 -12.67 6.66 -13.17
N ARG A 158 -11.74 5.78 -13.56
CA ARG A 158 -11.89 4.32 -13.45
C ARG A 158 -10.83 3.63 -12.62
N VAL A 159 -9.66 4.27 -12.48
CA VAL A 159 -8.55 3.84 -11.63
C VAL A 159 -8.40 4.85 -10.51
N PHE A 160 -8.16 4.39 -9.30
CA PHE A 160 -8.04 5.25 -8.11
C PHE A 160 -6.96 6.33 -8.29
N PRO A 161 -7.16 7.53 -7.72
CA PRO A 161 -6.06 8.43 -7.49
C PRO A 161 -5.17 7.84 -6.39
N MET A 162 -3.90 7.62 -6.70
CA MET A 162 -2.93 7.06 -5.76
C MET A 162 -1.87 8.11 -5.45
N ILE A 163 -1.33 8.09 -4.23
CA ILE A 163 -0.28 9.03 -3.83
C ILE A 163 1.06 8.68 -4.49
N THR A 164 1.87 9.70 -4.71
CA THR A 164 3.24 9.54 -5.18
C THR A 164 4.19 9.30 -3.99
N HIS A 165 5.38 8.80 -4.27
CA HIS A 165 6.44 8.64 -3.28
C HIS A 165 6.73 9.94 -2.51
N SER A 166 6.77 11.09 -3.19
CA SER A 166 7.01 12.40 -2.56
C SER A 166 5.88 12.87 -1.62
N GLN A 167 4.66 12.39 -1.84
CA GLN A 167 3.51 12.68 -0.98
C GLN A 167 3.43 11.78 0.25
N ALA A 168 4.11 10.63 0.22
CA ALA A 168 4.03 9.63 1.29
C ALA A 168 4.84 10.02 2.54
N ALA A 169 6.06 10.59 2.37
CA ALA A 169 6.93 10.93 3.50
C ALA A 169 6.32 11.94 4.49
N PRO A 170 5.63 13.02 4.04
CA PRO A 170 4.93 13.95 4.94
C PRO A 170 3.86 13.30 5.81
N LEU A 171 3.26 12.18 5.36
CA LEU A 171 2.22 11.47 6.13
C LEU A 171 2.78 10.88 7.42
N LEU A 172 3.96 10.27 7.37
CA LEU A 172 4.64 9.71 8.55
C LEU A 172 5.04 10.78 9.56
N THR A 173 5.58 11.89 9.07
CA THR A 173 5.95 13.02 9.93
C THR A 173 4.72 13.64 10.60
N ARG A 174 3.62 13.80 9.86
CA ARG A 174 2.34 14.31 10.40
C ARG A 174 1.76 13.37 11.47
N ALA A 175 1.96 12.07 11.34
CA ALA A 175 1.57 11.08 12.34
C ALA A 175 2.52 10.99 13.54
N SER A 176 3.48 11.91 13.66
CA SER A 176 4.47 11.95 14.74
C SER A 176 5.35 10.70 14.83
N LEU A 177 5.53 9.99 13.72
CA LEU A 177 6.45 8.86 13.65
C LEU A 177 7.89 9.36 13.44
N ASN A 178 8.81 8.81 14.20
CA ASN A 178 10.25 9.05 14.10
C ASN A 178 10.90 8.14 13.06
N LEU A 179 12.07 8.53 12.57
CA LEU A 179 12.87 7.78 11.60
C LEU A 179 12.05 7.37 10.36
N PRO A 180 11.28 8.30 9.76
CA PRO A 180 10.41 7.97 8.66
C PRO A 180 11.20 7.53 7.43
N VAL A 181 10.84 6.38 6.87
CA VAL A 181 11.40 5.85 5.62
C VAL A 181 10.26 5.56 4.66
N VAL A 182 10.41 5.96 3.41
CA VAL A 182 9.52 5.60 2.32
C VAL A 182 10.33 4.93 1.24
N ASP A 183 10.01 3.67 0.99
CA ASP A 183 10.57 2.88 -0.12
C ASP A 183 9.54 2.68 -1.21
N MET A 184 10.01 2.33 -2.39
CA MET A 184 9.18 2.05 -3.54
C MET A 184 9.67 0.78 -4.23
N ASP A 185 8.77 -0.20 -4.34
CA ASP A 185 8.97 -1.40 -5.16
C ASP A 185 8.09 -1.32 -6.40
N ARG A 186 8.68 -1.56 -7.58
CA ARG A 186 7.97 -1.60 -8.85
C ARG A 186 8.15 -2.95 -9.50
N PHE A 187 7.03 -3.53 -9.92
CA PHE A 187 7.07 -4.75 -10.70
C PHE A 187 6.04 -4.72 -11.83
N MET A 188 6.35 -5.43 -12.89
CA MET A 188 5.48 -5.54 -14.05
C MET A 188 4.98 -6.98 -14.19
N VAL A 189 3.67 -7.11 -14.34
CA VAL A 189 3.02 -8.39 -14.61
C VAL A 189 2.62 -8.46 -16.07
N LYS A 190 2.91 -9.59 -16.71
CA LYS A 190 2.58 -9.85 -18.12
C LYS A 190 1.37 -10.78 -18.19
N TYR A 191 0.25 -10.27 -18.67
CA TYR A 191 -1.01 -11.00 -18.79
C TYR A 191 -1.22 -11.51 -20.22
N SER A 192 -1.73 -12.72 -20.36
CA SER A 192 -2.10 -13.25 -21.68
C SER A 192 -3.40 -12.64 -22.23
N GLN A 193 -4.25 -12.11 -21.35
CA GLN A 193 -5.56 -11.54 -21.65
C GLN A 193 -5.93 -10.50 -20.62
N LEU A 194 -6.74 -9.48 -21.01
CA LEU A 194 -7.22 -8.42 -20.13
C LEU A 194 -8.09 -8.96 -18.98
N GLU A 195 -8.84 -10.03 -19.23
CA GLU A 195 -9.68 -10.70 -18.23
C GLU A 195 -8.89 -11.20 -17.03
N LYS A 196 -7.65 -11.66 -17.24
CA LYS A 196 -6.79 -12.12 -16.15
C LYS A 196 -6.35 -10.97 -15.25
N LEU A 197 -5.97 -9.83 -15.83
CA LEU A 197 -5.70 -8.62 -15.05
C LEU A 197 -6.94 -8.21 -14.24
N ILE A 198 -8.12 -8.17 -14.87
CA ILE A 198 -9.37 -7.82 -14.19
C ILE A 198 -9.68 -8.85 -13.08
N SER A 199 -9.39 -10.14 -13.31
CA SER A 199 -9.56 -11.19 -12.30
C SER A 199 -8.67 -10.93 -11.08
N ASP A 200 -7.38 -10.64 -11.28
CA ASP A 200 -6.46 -10.38 -10.19
C ASP A 200 -6.85 -9.14 -9.37
N LEU A 201 -7.34 -8.07 -10.04
CA LEU A 201 -7.88 -6.90 -9.36
C LEU A 201 -9.14 -7.22 -8.54
N ARG A 202 -9.96 -8.16 -9.01
CA ARG A 202 -11.13 -8.66 -8.25
C ARG A 202 -10.70 -9.51 -7.06
N ASP A 203 -9.61 -10.27 -7.18
CA ASP A 203 -9.09 -11.13 -6.11
C ASP A 203 -8.54 -10.34 -4.93
N ILE A 204 -8.14 -9.09 -5.15
CA ILE A 204 -7.69 -8.17 -4.11
C ILE A 204 -8.73 -7.08 -3.74
N GLY A 205 -9.94 -7.14 -4.31
CA GLY A 205 -10.97 -6.13 -4.07
C GLY A 205 -10.72 -4.76 -4.73
N ALA A 206 -9.64 -4.59 -5.50
CA ALA A 206 -9.18 -3.32 -6.06
C ALA A 206 -9.89 -2.94 -7.39
N THR A 207 -11.20 -3.06 -7.44
CA THR A 207 -12.00 -2.59 -8.56
C THR A 207 -12.66 -1.26 -8.24
N ASN A 208 -13.03 -0.48 -9.26
CA ASN A 208 -13.50 0.90 -9.12
C ASN A 208 -14.61 1.07 -8.08
N ILE A 209 -14.31 1.80 -7.00
CA ILE A 209 -15.22 2.18 -5.90
C ILE A 209 -15.37 3.69 -5.76
N LEU A 210 -14.96 4.46 -6.78
CA LEU A 210 -15.09 5.92 -6.75
C LEU A 210 -16.55 6.33 -6.72
N LEU A 211 -16.89 7.35 -5.93
CA LEU A 211 -18.25 7.91 -5.86
C LEU A 211 -18.69 8.50 -7.20
N ASN A 212 -17.77 9.15 -7.91
CA ASN A 212 -18.04 9.78 -9.22
C ASN A 212 -17.84 8.83 -10.41
N ARG A 213 -17.80 7.50 -10.19
CA ARG A 213 -17.74 6.51 -11.27
C ARG A 213 -18.98 6.58 -12.14
N SER A 214 -18.83 6.25 -13.42
CA SER A 214 -19.97 6.11 -14.31
C SER A 214 -20.90 4.97 -13.84
N SER A 215 -22.20 5.25 -13.78
CA SER A 215 -23.23 4.24 -13.50
C SER A 215 -23.60 3.40 -14.74
N LYS A 216 -23.13 3.80 -15.92
CA LYS A 216 -23.43 3.09 -17.18
C LYS A 216 -22.68 1.76 -17.22
N ASN A 217 -23.41 0.69 -17.55
CA ASN A 217 -22.81 -0.61 -17.79
C ASN A 217 -21.89 -0.56 -19.02
N LEU A 218 -20.74 -1.17 -18.91
CA LEU A 218 -19.82 -1.33 -20.03
C LEU A 218 -20.35 -2.37 -21.00
N THR A 219 -20.52 -1.97 -22.26
CA THR A 219 -21.00 -2.86 -23.32
C THR A 219 -19.87 -3.78 -23.80
N ARG A 220 -20.24 -4.85 -24.53
CA ARG A 220 -19.27 -5.73 -25.20
C ARG A 220 -18.38 -4.92 -26.15
N LYS A 221 -18.98 -4.01 -26.93
CA LYS A 221 -18.27 -3.13 -27.86
C LYS A 221 -17.21 -2.28 -27.13
N TYR A 222 -17.53 -1.75 -25.94
CA TYR A 222 -16.59 -0.99 -25.13
C TYR A 222 -15.41 -1.88 -24.70
N TYR A 223 -15.70 -3.10 -24.23
CA TYR A 223 -14.68 -4.04 -23.79
C TYR A 223 -13.75 -4.45 -24.94
N ASP A 224 -14.30 -4.77 -26.10
CA ASP A 224 -13.52 -5.14 -27.28
C ASP A 224 -12.59 -3.98 -27.71
N ARG A 225 -13.09 -2.74 -27.62
CA ARG A 225 -12.29 -1.54 -27.93
C ARG A 225 -11.19 -1.28 -26.90
N LEU A 226 -11.50 -1.45 -25.61
CA LEU A 226 -10.49 -1.37 -24.54
C LEU A 226 -9.38 -2.39 -24.73
N ASN A 227 -9.73 -3.61 -25.05
CA ASN A 227 -8.75 -4.67 -25.30
C ASN A 227 -7.86 -4.35 -26.51
N SER A 228 -8.45 -3.80 -27.61
CA SER A 228 -7.67 -3.35 -28.77
C SER A 228 -6.68 -2.25 -28.37
N HIS A 229 -7.15 -1.19 -27.70
CA HIS A 229 -6.26 -0.10 -27.27
C HIS A 229 -5.16 -0.57 -26.32
N TYR A 230 -5.49 -1.48 -25.41
CA TYR A 230 -4.48 -2.02 -24.49
C TYR A 230 -3.42 -2.82 -25.25
N GLN A 231 -3.84 -3.65 -26.23
CA GLN A 231 -2.92 -4.42 -27.08
C GLN A 231 -2.03 -3.50 -27.92
N ASP A 232 -2.60 -2.50 -28.54
CA ASP A 232 -1.88 -1.58 -29.43
C ASP A 232 -0.83 -0.76 -28.70
N MET A 233 -1.10 -0.36 -27.45
CA MET A 233 -0.23 0.53 -26.71
C MET A 233 0.75 -0.20 -25.79
N PHE A 234 0.36 -1.34 -25.21
CA PHE A 234 1.08 -1.96 -24.09
C PHE A 234 1.26 -3.47 -24.21
N SER A 235 1.14 -4.02 -25.43
CA SER A 235 1.43 -5.42 -25.66
C SER A 235 2.88 -5.63 -26.07
N GLU A 236 3.52 -6.60 -25.44
CA GLU A 236 4.84 -7.08 -25.81
C GLU A 236 4.81 -8.60 -25.87
N ASN A 237 5.28 -9.20 -26.97
CA ASN A 237 5.26 -10.65 -27.18
C ASN A 237 3.86 -11.28 -26.96
N LYS A 238 2.81 -10.60 -27.45
CA LYS A 238 1.40 -11.00 -27.29
C LYS A 238 0.92 -11.05 -25.84
N LYS A 239 1.61 -10.39 -24.91
CA LYS A 239 1.21 -10.27 -23.51
C LYS A 239 0.99 -8.80 -23.16
N LEU A 240 -0.04 -8.52 -22.40
CA LEU A 240 -0.37 -7.20 -21.88
C LEU A 240 0.46 -6.90 -20.64
N SER A 241 1.12 -5.77 -20.62
CA SER A 241 1.90 -5.33 -19.45
C SER A 241 0.99 -4.58 -18.48
N ALA A 242 1.12 -4.83 -17.19
CA ALA A 242 0.50 -4.03 -16.14
C ALA A 242 1.53 -3.76 -15.04
N SER A 243 1.78 -2.50 -14.78
CA SER A 243 2.71 -2.05 -13.74
C SER A 243 2.00 -1.94 -12.40
N PHE A 244 2.70 -2.40 -11.36
CA PHE A 244 2.33 -2.21 -9.96
C PHE A 244 3.46 -1.50 -9.24
N GLU A 245 3.14 -0.43 -8.54
CA GLU A 245 4.03 0.29 -7.67
C GLU A 245 3.52 0.12 -6.24
N ILE A 246 4.36 -0.38 -5.35
CA ILE A 246 4.07 -0.49 -3.92
C ILE A 246 4.92 0.54 -3.19
N LEU A 247 4.27 1.44 -2.48
CA LEU A 247 4.94 2.34 -1.55
C LEU A 247 4.94 1.68 -0.17
N TRP A 248 6.13 1.59 0.41
CA TRP A 248 6.37 1.10 1.76
C TRP A 248 6.64 2.28 2.69
N LEU A 249 5.78 2.45 3.68
CA LEU A 249 5.90 3.47 4.71
C LEU A 249 6.36 2.81 6.00
N THR A 250 7.50 3.25 6.54
CA THR A 250 8.04 2.73 7.79
C THR A 250 8.33 3.89 8.73
N GLY A 251 8.00 3.73 10.00
CA GLY A 251 8.28 4.71 11.04
C GLY A 251 8.16 4.10 12.43
N TRP A 252 8.67 4.81 13.41
CA TRP A 252 8.73 4.34 14.80
C TRP A 252 7.96 5.30 15.71
N ALA A 253 7.18 4.77 16.64
CA ALA A 253 6.62 5.59 17.71
C ALA A 253 7.76 6.25 18.52
N PRO A 254 7.62 7.51 18.94
CA PRO A 254 8.69 8.22 19.64
C PRO A 254 9.14 7.51 20.90
N HIS A 255 10.47 7.46 21.11
CA HIS A 255 11.08 6.99 22.34
C HIS A 255 12.39 7.72 22.61
N HIS A 256 12.76 7.89 23.88
CA HIS A 256 13.94 8.67 24.27
C HIS A 256 15.28 8.03 23.85
N SER A 257 15.34 6.72 23.67
CA SER A 257 16.53 5.97 23.23
C SER A 257 16.85 6.10 21.74
N GLN A 258 15.90 6.60 20.94
CA GLN A 258 16.09 6.71 19.49
C GLN A 258 17.16 7.73 19.13
N GLN A 259 17.90 7.45 18.06
CA GLN A 259 18.92 8.36 17.54
C GLN A 259 18.29 9.69 17.12
N LYS A 260 18.86 10.76 17.62
CA LYS A 260 18.46 12.11 17.22
C LYS A 260 19.50 12.68 16.24
N PRO A 261 19.07 13.45 15.22
CA PRO A 261 19.99 14.16 14.36
C PRO A 261 20.96 15.01 15.19
N LEU A 262 22.22 14.96 14.86
CA LEU A 262 23.21 15.83 15.47
C LEU A 262 22.91 17.29 15.11
N LYS A 263 23.16 18.22 16.07
CA LYS A 263 22.96 19.64 15.80
C LYS A 263 23.84 20.09 14.62
N PRO A 264 23.36 20.95 13.72
CA PRO A 264 24.21 21.54 12.69
C PRO A 264 25.49 22.10 13.28
N GLY A 265 26.64 21.82 12.67
CA GLY A 265 27.95 22.24 13.16
C GLY A 265 28.57 21.39 14.27
N SER A 266 27.95 20.30 14.70
CA SER A 266 28.49 19.39 15.74
C SER A 266 29.47 18.34 15.21
N ALA A 267 29.76 18.34 13.92
CA ALA A 267 30.74 17.42 13.33
C ALA A 267 32.12 17.59 13.93
N LYS A 268 32.65 16.56 14.59
CA LYS A 268 33.95 16.56 15.25
C LYS A 268 35.11 16.12 14.33
N MET A 269 34.78 15.56 13.16
CA MET A 269 35.74 15.03 12.20
C MET A 269 35.38 15.50 10.79
N ARG A 270 36.40 15.92 10.02
CA ARG A 270 36.21 16.26 8.60
C ARG A 270 35.97 14.99 7.81
N LEU A 271 35.04 15.02 6.83
CA LEU A 271 34.73 13.86 5.98
C LEU A 271 35.98 13.30 5.28
N ALA A 272 36.89 14.18 4.85
CA ALA A 272 38.19 13.80 4.25
C ALA A 272 39.07 12.96 5.19
N ASP A 273 39.05 13.27 6.52
CA ASP A 273 39.85 12.55 7.51
C ASP A 273 39.17 11.20 7.89
N ALA A 274 37.86 11.13 7.83
CA ALA A 274 37.10 9.91 8.07
C ALA A 274 37.26 8.89 6.92
N LEU A 275 37.38 9.37 5.69
CA LEU A 275 37.52 8.51 4.50
C LEU A 275 38.98 8.09 4.22
N ASN A 276 39.98 8.68 4.91
CA ASN A 276 41.40 8.36 4.77
C ASN A 276 41.98 7.71 6.05
N PRO A 277 41.76 6.40 6.28
CA PRO A 277 42.24 5.72 7.50
C PRO A 277 43.78 5.61 7.59
N LYS A 278 44.56 6.03 6.56
CA LYS A 278 46.02 5.92 6.49
C LYS A 278 46.80 7.07 7.15
N ARG A 279 46.17 8.03 7.82
CA ARG A 279 46.82 9.11 8.57
C ARG A 279 46.77 8.97 10.08
N LYS A 280 46.91 7.75 10.59
CA LYS A 280 47.22 7.50 12.00
C LYS A 280 48.61 6.86 12.02
N SER A 281 49.61 7.68 12.06
CA SER A 281 50.96 7.36 12.56
C SER A 281 51.34 8.46 13.56
#